data_db33973fe168bd2734caed8de087191d
#
_entry.id   db33973fe168bd2734caed8de087191d
#
_cell.length_a   1.000
_cell.length_b   1.000
_cell.length_c   1.000
_cell.angle_alpha   90.00
_cell.angle_beta   90.00
_cell.angle_gamma   90.00
#
_symmetry.space_group_name_H-M   'P 1'
#
loop_
_entity.id
_entity.type
_entity.pdbx_description
1 polymer ?
#
loop_
_entity_poly.entity_id
_entity_poly.type
_entity_poly.pdbx_seq_one_letter_code
_entity_poly.pdbx_strand_id
1 'polypeptide(L)'
;MTRKMLGALSVGAVLAMAATAASAQTAPAAPKNDYAQPGTWLCRPDKTADNYCNVDLSTTVVKGDGGETTEAYKADPKAPIDCFYVYPTVSNDPGIISGMTPTAAEINVVKAQFARLGSKCRLYAPMYRQFTLTALRAAQSGHPMPGGRPTTGYDDVVDAWNYYLAHDNKGRGVVLVGHSQGSGVLTQLISKEIDGKPVEKKVISAILMGTRLPIDKGKDTGLFKDFPLCKSASQTQCAIAYSSFRDTIPPPENSLFGKAPSDSQIAACANPAALGGGKTDLHAYLSNGAQITNSGAQSTWVKDKPNPKTPFVSTPGLLTGECVQKNGFSYLEVHVNAVPADPRTDDIAGDVVQG
;
A
#
# COMPACT_ATOMS: atom_id res chain seq x y z
N MET A 1 58.38 -49.65 -58.29
CA MET A 1 57.13 -50.11 -57.69
C MET A 1 56.39 -48.89 -57.16
N THR A 2 55.49 -48.38 -57.92
CA THR A 2 54.79 -47.11 -57.71
C THR A 2 53.40 -47.42 -57.12
N ARG A 3 53.13 -46.93 -55.94
CA ARG A 3 51.76 -46.95 -55.33
C ARG A 3 51.13 -45.57 -55.39
N LYS A 4 50.07 -45.46 -56.17
CA LYS A 4 49.20 -44.29 -56.25
C LYS A 4 48.32 -44.20 -55.00
N MET A 5 48.31 -43.05 -54.33
CA MET A 5 47.31 -42.75 -53.30
C MET A 5 46.13 -41.92 -53.94
N LEU A 6 44.96 -42.46 -53.85
CA LEU A 6 43.74 -41.74 -54.16
C LEU A 6 43.35 -40.81 -52.96
N GLY A 7 43.20 -39.54 -53.25
CA GLY A 7 42.64 -38.59 -52.31
C GLY A 7 41.11 -38.58 -52.38
N ALA A 8 40.47 -38.70 -51.21
CA ALA A 8 39.02 -38.56 -51.06
C ALA A 8 38.70 -37.10 -50.68
N LEU A 9 37.97 -36.41 -51.54
CA LEU A 9 37.37 -35.10 -51.22
C LEU A 9 36.12 -35.34 -50.37
N SER A 10 36.15 -34.92 -49.11
CA SER A 10 34.97 -34.80 -48.27
C SER A 10 34.32 -33.41 -48.43
N VAL A 11 33.14 -33.39 -49.03
CA VAL A 11 32.28 -32.20 -49.12
C VAL A 11 31.57 -32.03 -47.75
N GLY A 12 32.02 -31.04 -46.98
CA GLY A 12 31.36 -30.64 -45.73
C GLY A 12 30.13 -29.75 -46.03
N ALA A 13 28.96 -30.26 -45.80
CA ALA A 13 27.71 -29.47 -45.84
C ALA A 13 27.62 -28.63 -44.55
N VAL A 14 27.75 -27.29 -44.73
CA VAL A 14 27.49 -26.34 -43.64
C VAL A 14 25.97 -26.11 -43.56
N LEU A 15 25.32 -26.69 -42.55
CA LEU A 15 23.95 -26.33 -42.16
C LEU A 15 23.97 -24.97 -41.48
N ALA A 16 23.53 -23.91 -42.16
CA ALA A 16 23.23 -22.64 -41.56
C ALA A 16 21.91 -22.75 -40.76
N MET A 17 21.99 -22.86 -39.43
CA MET A 17 20.83 -22.70 -38.55
C MET A 17 20.44 -21.22 -38.53
N ALA A 18 19.38 -20.85 -39.23
CA ALA A 18 18.73 -19.56 -39.08
C ALA A 18 18.02 -19.55 -37.71
N ALA A 19 18.61 -18.87 -36.74
CA ALA A 19 17.93 -18.56 -35.46
C ALA A 19 16.83 -17.54 -35.75
N THR A 20 15.59 -18.00 -35.83
CA THR A 20 14.40 -17.13 -35.82
C THR A 20 14.32 -16.49 -34.44
N ALA A 21 14.74 -15.24 -34.33
CA ALA A 21 14.45 -14.40 -33.17
C ALA A 21 12.92 -14.25 -33.09
N ALA A 22 12.28 -14.98 -32.18
CA ALA A 22 10.91 -14.75 -31.81
C ALA A 22 10.85 -13.38 -31.16
N SER A 23 10.37 -12.38 -31.90
CA SER A 23 10.01 -11.08 -31.34
C SER A 23 8.92 -11.33 -30.29
N ALA A 24 9.25 -11.07 -29.01
CA ALA A 24 8.28 -11.06 -27.96
C ALA A 24 7.23 -9.99 -28.27
N GLN A 25 6.10 -10.42 -28.79
CA GLN A 25 4.96 -9.55 -29.08
C GLN A 25 4.46 -9.02 -27.72
N THR A 26 4.69 -7.74 -27.45
CA THR A 26 4.11 -7.07 -26.29
C THR A 26 2.60 -7.19 -26.38
N ALA A 27 1.97 -7.78 -25.36
CA ALA A 27 0.52 -7.88 -25.30
C ALA A 27 -0.12 -6.50 -25.53
N PRO A 28 -1.25 -6.40 -26.27
CA PRO A 28 -1.93 -5.14 -26.51
C PRO A 28 -2.24 -4.42 -25.20
N ALA A 29 -2.20 -3.08 -25.22
CA ALA A 29 -2.59 -2.29 -24.07
C ALA A 29 -4.02 -2.65 -23.65
N ALA A 30 -4.25 -2.81 -22.35
CA ALA A 30 -5.59 -3.03 -21.83
C ALA A 30 -6.48 -1.82 -22.17
N PRO A 31 -7.79 -2.03 -22.46
CA PRO A 31 -8.72 -0.92 -22.69
C PRO A 31 -8.66 0.10 -21.55
N LYS A 32 -8.70 1.40 -21.87
CA LYS A 32 -8.75 2.46 -20.86
C LYS A 32 -10.08 2.46 -20.14
N ASN A 33 -10.02 2.75 -18.83
CA ASN A 33 -11.22 2.99 -18.04
C ASN A 33 -11.69 4.44 -18.21
N ASP A 34 -12.99 4.66 -18.16
CA ASP A 34 -13.58 6.00 -18.21
C ASP A 34 -13.80 6.54 -16.78
N TYR A 35 -12.83 7.30 -16.26
CA TYR A 35 -12.92 7.91 -14.93
C TYR A 35 -13.88 9.10 -14.82
N ALA A 36 -14.54 9.50 -15.90
CA ALA A 36 -15.72 10.37 -15.83
C ALA A 36 -16.92 9.67 -15.18
N GLN A 37 -16.99 8.33 -15.29
CA GLN A 37 -18.07 7.55 -14.75
C GLN A 37 -17.98 7.39 -13.23
N PRO A 38 -19.02 7.71 -12.45
CA PRO A 38 -19.00 7.54 -10.99
C PRO A 38 -18.72 6.10 -10.54
N GLY A 39 -19.07 5.09 -11.35
CA GLY A 39 -18.85 3.67 -11.04
C GLY A 39 -17.37 3.26 -10.98
N THR A 40 -16.46 4.05 -11.58
CA THR A 40 -15.01 3.79 -11.52
C THR A 40 -14.34 4.35 -10.26
N TRP A 41 -15.11 4.82 -9.29
CA TRP A 41 -14.65 5.33 -8.01
C TRP A 41 -15.32 4.63 -6.84
N LEU A 42 -14.56 4.23 -5.84
CA LEU A 42 -15.07 3.80 -4.54
C LEU A 42 -15.58 5.00 -3.74
N CYS A 43 -14.81 6.09 -3.76
CA CYS A 43 -15.13 7.35 -3.10
C CYS A 43 -14.83 8.53 -4.02
N ARG A 44 -15.79 9.44 -4.14
CA ARG A 44 -15.67 10.70 -4.85
C ARG A 44 -16.71 11.68 -4.28
N PRO A 45 -16.40 12.97 -4.06
CA PRO A 45 -17.28 13.89 -3.36
C PRO A 45 -18.66 14.09 -3.99
N ASP A 46 -18.75 13.97 -5.32
CA ASP A 46 -20.01 14.14 -6.10
C ASP A 46 -20.84 12.85 -6.21
N LYS A 47 -20.33 11.71 -5.70
CA LYS A 47 -21.11 10.44 -5.68
C LYS A 47 -22.22 10.54 -4.65
N THR A 48 -23.46 10.54 -5.11
CA THR A 48 -24.67 10.51 -4.26
C THR A 48 -25.10 9.09 -3.90
N ALA A 49 -24.79 8.10 -4.74
CA ALA A 49 -25.02 6.68 -4.50
C ALA A 49 -23.69 5.93 -4.46
N ASP A 50 -23.62 4.87 -3.68
CA ASP A 50 -22.45 3.97 -3.57
C ASP A 50 -21.12 4.69 -3.26
N ASN A 51 -21.20 5.80 -2.49
CA ASN A 51 -20.00 6.44 -1.94
C ASN A 51 -19.58 5.68 -0.69
N TYR A 52 -18.66 4.72 -0.86
CA TYR A 52 -18.25 3.81 0.20
C TYR A 52 -17.41 4.44 1.30
N CYS A 53 -17.05 5.73 1.18
CA CYS A 53 -16.45 6.51 2.25
C CYS A 53 -17.49 7.20 3.14
N ASN A 54 -18.77 7.26 2.75
CA ASN A 54 -19.83 7.85 3.55
C ASN A 54 -20.48 6.79 4.46
N VAL A 55 -19.77 6.42 5.52
CA VAL A 55 -20.12 5.32 6.42
C VAL A 55 -19.95 5.74 7.89
N ASP A 56 -20.59 4.99 8.78
CA ASP A 56 -20.34 5.12 10.22
C ASP A 56 -18.91 4.66 10.55
N LEU A 57 -18.15 5.55 11.20
CA LEU A 57 -16.80 5.30 11.69
C LEU A 57 -16.72 5.58 13.19
N SER A 58 -17.84 5.50 13.91
CA SER A 58 -17.85 5.61 15.36
C SER A 58 -16.90 4.59 15.99
N THR A 59 -16.28 4.99 17.08
CA THR A 59 -15.17 4.24 17.68
C THR A 59 -15.41 4.09 19.17
N THR A 60 -15.31 2.88 19.70
CA THR A 60 -15.17 2.69 21.13
C THR A 60 -13.72 2.88 21.53
N VAL A 61 -13.48 3.84 22.42
CA VAL A 61 -12.17 4.08 23.03
C VAL A 61 -12.08 3.25 24.29
N VAL A 62 -11.20 2.25 24.30
CA VAL A 62 -10.96 1.37 25.45
C VAL A 62 -9.74 1.86 26.20
N LYS A 63 -9.92 2.34 27.42
CA LYS A 63 -8.86 2.88 28.29
C LYS A 63 -8.08 1.74 28.99
N GLY A 64 -6.90 2.06 29.53
CA GLY A 64 -6.05 1.11 30.24
C GLY A 64 -6.64 0.50 31.50
N ASP A 65 -7.68 1.11 32.06
CA ASP A 65 -8.48 0.54 33.18
C ASP A 65 -9.66 -0.32 32.71
N GLY A 66 -9.80 -0.52 31.40
CA GLY A 66 -10.93 -1.22 30.78
C GLY A 66 -12.21 -0.41 30.69
N GLY A 67 -12.17 0.87 31.04
CA GLY A 67 -13.29 1.81 30.85
C GLY A 67 -13.49 2.11 29.36
N GLU A 68 -14.76 2.29 28.95
CA GLU A 68 -15.12 2.53 27.55
C GLU A 68 -15.83 3.87 27.38
N THR A 69 -15.50 4.57 26.30
CA THR A 69 -16.21 5.77 25.84
C THR A 69 -16.41 5.69 24.33
N THR A 70 -17.45 6.36 23.80
CA THR A 70 -17.68 6.40 22.36
C THR A 70 -17.18 7.72 21.78
N GLU A 71 -16.36 7.64 20.74
CA GLU A 71 -15.96 8.76 19.90
C GLU A 71 -16.82 8.75 18.63
N ALA A 72 -17.56 9.83 18.39
CA ALA A 72 -18.32 10.01 17.17
C ALA A 72 -17.39 10.49 16.04
N TYR A 73 -17.56 9.90 14.85
CA TYR A 73 -16.88 10.38 13.64
C TYR A 73 -17.77 11.41 12.91
N LYS A 74 -17.12 12.45 12.39
CA LYS A 74 -17.77 13.43 11.53
C LYS A 74 -16.84 13.82 10.37
N ALA A 75 -17.30 13.56 9.14
CA ALA A 75 -16.66 14.09 7.95
C ALA A 75 -16.77 15.62 7.88
N ASP A 76 -15.75 16.28 7.34
CA ASP A 76 -15.81 17.72 7.06
C ASP A 76 -16.10 17.94 5.55
N PRO A 77 -17.34 18.31 5.20
CA PRO A 77 -17.70 18.58 3.80
C PRO A 77 -16.99 19.81 3.21
N LYS A 78 -16.38 20.65 4.06
CA LYS A 78 -15.61 21.84 3.69
C LYS A 78 -14.10 21.64 3.83
N ALA A 79 -13.64 20.40 3.96
CA ALA A 79 -12.22 20.10 4.11
C ALA A 79 -11.37 20.87 3.07
N PRO A 80 -10.28 21.52 3.49
CA PRO A 80 -9.54 22.44 2.62
C PRO A 80 -8.66 21.75 1.58
N ILE A 81 -8.36 20.46 1.76
CA ILE A 81 -7.47 19.67 0.93
C ILE A 81 -8.17 18.42 0.39
N ASP A 82 -7.52 17.74 -0.52
CA ASP A 82 -7.96 16.45 -1.08
C ASP A 82 -7.08 15.31 -0.58
N CYS A 83 -7.64 14.11 -0.49
CA CYS A 83 -6.90 12.86 -0.32
C CYS A 83 -7.19 11.95 -1.51
N PHE A 84 -6.13 11.42 -2.13
CA PHE A 84 -6.21 10.48 -3.25
C PHE A 84 -5.63 9.14 -2.82
N TYR A 85 -6.45 8.08 -2.83
CA TYR A 85 -6.11 6.79 -2.26
C TYR A 85 -6.00 5.68 -3.30
N VAL A 86 -4.93 4.91 -3.18
CA VAL A 86 -4.73 3.67 -3.94
C VAL A 86 -4.61 2.50 -2.95
N TYR A 87 -5.60 1.60 -2.99
CA TYR A 87 -5.77 0.51 -2.03
C TYR A 87 -4.81 -0.68 -2.30
N PRO A 88 -4.63 -1.58 -1.31
CA PRO A 88 -3.76 -2.74 -1.43
C PRO A 88 -4.39 -3.86 -2.27
N THR A 89 -3.65 -4.96 -2.43
CA THR A 89 -4.16 -6.21 -3.00
C THR A 89 -5.26 -6.78 -2.12
N VAL A 90 -6.51 -6.76 -2.61
CA VAL A 90 -7.68 -7.30 -1.89
C VAL A 90 -8.58 -8.17 -2.75
N SER A 91 -8.51 -8.08 -4.09
CA SER A 91 -9.40 -8.82 -4.98
C SER A 91 -9.11 -10.32 -4.93
N ASN A 92 -10.18 -11.11 -4.80
CA ASN A 92 -10.17 -12.56 -4.94
C ASN A 92 -10.60 -13.03 -6.34
N ASP A 93 -10.60 -12.14 -7.33
CA ASP A 93 -10.88 -12.53 -8.71
C ASP A 93 -9.96 -13.68 -9.15
N PRO A 94 -10.45 -14.60 -9.99
CA PRO A 94 -9.69 -15.79 -10.37
C PRO A 94 -8.51 -15.48 -11.31
N GLY A 95 -8.52 -14.33 -11.97
CA GLY A 95 -7.45 -13.87 -12.89
C GLY A 95 -6.28 -13.22 -12.17
N ILE A 96 -5.22 -12.92 -12.94
CA ILE A 96 -4.05 -12.20 -12.42
C ILE A 96 -4.41 -10.77 -12.04
N ILE A 97 -5.25 -10.13 -12.85
CA ILE A 97 -5.70 -8.74 -12.74
C ILE A 97 -7.19 -8.74 -12.43
N SER A 98 -7.61 -7.89 -11.50
CA SER A 98 -9.02 -7.76 -11.11
C SER A 98 -9.88 -7.07 -12.18
N GLY A 99 -11.18 -7.24 -12.05
CA GLY A 99 -12.17 -6.40 -12.74
C GLY A 99 -12.24 -4.98 -12.15
N MET A 100 -13.22 -4.21 -12.66
CA MET A 100 -13.50 -2.83 -12.25
C MET A 100 -14.79 -2.69 -11.44
N THR A 101 -15.45 -3.80 -11.10
CA THR A 101 -16.66 -3.79 -10.28
C THR A 101 -16.26 -3.92 -8.80
N PRO A 102 -16.63 -2.97 -7.94
CA PRO A 102 -16.34 -3.06 -6.51
C PRO A 102 -16.97 -4.30 -5.88
N THR A 103 -16.17 -5.01 -5.10
CA THR A 103 -16.64 -6.13 -4.25
C THR A 103 -16.59 -5.73 -2.77
N ALA A 104 -17.05 -6.59 -1.89
CA ALA A 104 -16.93 -6.37 -0.46
C ALA A 104 -15.47 -6.15 -0.02
N ALA A 105 -14.50 -6.70 -0.74
CA ALA A 105 -13.09 -6.55 -0.41
C ALA A 105 -12.59 -5.11 -0.60
N GLU A 106 -12.87 -4.50 -1.76
CA GLU A 106 -12.53 -3.10 -2.03
C GLU A 106 -13.32 -2.15 -1.13
N ILE A 107 -14.60 -2.44 -0.89
CA ILE A 107 -15.47 -1.64 -0.02
C ILE A 107 -14.97 -1.66 1.42
N ASN A 108 -14.60 -2.82 1.94
CA ASN A 108 -14.12 -2.94 3.32
C ASN A 108 -12.76 -2.27 3.53
N VAL A 109 -11.84 -2.42 2.59
CA VAL A 109 -10.51 -1.80 2.74
C VAL A 109 -10.57 -0.27 2.71
N VAL A 110 -11.42 0.32 1.85
CA VAL A 110 -11.56 1.77 1.81
C VAL A 110 -12.20 2.32 3.09
N LYS A 111 -13.16 1.60 3.67
CA LYS A 111 -13.75 1.92 4.97
C LYS A 111 -12.71 1.90 6.09
N ALA A 112 -11.91 0.84 6.12
CA ALA A 112 -10.97 0.60 7.20
C ALA A 112 -9.73 1.52 7.15
N GLN A 113 -9.22 1.84 5.95
CA GLN A 113 -7.94 2.51 5.80
C GLN A 113 -8.03 3.96 5.35
N PHE A 114 -9.15 4.37 4.75
CA PHE A 114 -9.21 5.67 4.07
C PHE A 114 -10.36 6.57 4.51
N ALA A 115 -11.56 6.04 4.70
CA ALA A 115 -12.78 6.84 4.91
C ALA A 115 -12.65 7.83 6.09
N ARG A 116 -11.88 7.49 7.15
CA ARG A 116 -11.66 8.37 8.31
C ARG A 116 -10.94 9.68 7.96
N LEU A 117 -10.15 9.71 6.90
CA LEU A 117 -9.51 10.94 6.42
C LEU A 117 -10.53 11.98 5.93
N GLY A 118 -11.79 11.61 5.73
CA GLY A 118 -12.87 12.54 5.40
C GLY A 118 -13.12 13.65 6.44
N SER A 119 -12.57 13.53 7.66
CA SER A 119 -12.54 14.64 8.63
C SER A 119 -11.52 15.74 8.28
N LYS A 120 -10.64 15.52 7.31
CA LYS A 120 -9.56 16.42 6.91
C LYS A 120 -9.51 16.69 5.41
N CYS A 121 -10.00 15.77 4.58
CA CYS A 121 -9.88 15.79 3.14
C CYS A 121 -11.24 15.56 2.46
N ARG A 122 -11.40 16.08 1.23
CA ARG A 122 -12.32 15.50 0.27
C ARG A 122 -11.71 14.20 -0.26
N LEU A 123 -12.48 13.13 -0.32
CA LEU A 123 -11.95 11.78 -0.55
C LEU A 123 -12.11 11.35 -2.01
N TYR A 124 -11.02 10.88 -2.60
CA TYR A 124 -10.94 10.31 -3.93
C TYR A 124 -10.27 8.94 -3.88
N ALA A 125 -10.99 7.90 -4.23
CA ALA A 125 -10.48 6.53 -4.28
C ALA A 125 -10.92 5.88 -5.58
N PRO A 126 -10.09 5.88 -6.65
CA PRO A 126 -10.43 5.22 -7.90
C PRO A 126 -10.41 3.71 -7.73
N MET A 127 -11.28 3.01 -8.47
CA MET A 127 -11.07 1.62 -8.81
C MET A 127 -9.89 1.52 -9.78
N TYR A 128 -9.11 0.47 -9.66
CA TYR A 128 -8.06 0.14 -10.60
C TYR A 128 -7.91 -1.39 -10.68
N ARG A 129 -7.45 -1.88 -11.81
CA ARG A 129 -7.24 -3.32 -12.02
C ARG A 129 -5.99 -3.78 -11.27
N GLN A 130 -6.19 -4.10 -10.01
CA GLN A 130 -5.14 -4.55 -9.11
C GLN A 130 -4.65 -5.96 -9.47
N PHE A 131 -3.42 -6.27 -9.12
CA PHE A 131 -2.93 -7.64 -9.05
C PHE A 131 -3.68 -8.39 -7.95
N THR A 132 -4.20 -9.58 -8.21
CA THR A 132 -5.14 -10.27 -7.30
C THR A 132 -4.46 -11.06 -6.19
N LEU A 133 -5.18 -11.34 -5.10
CA LEU A 133 -4.75 -12.27 -4.06
C LEU A 133 -4.57 -13.70 -4.63
N THR A 134 -5.39 -14.08 -5.62
CA THR A 134 -5.26 -15.36 -6.32
C THR A 134 -3.90 -15.49 -6.99
N ALA A 135 -3.49 -14.48 -7.74
CA ALA A 135 -2.19 -14.45 -8.39
C ALA A 135 -1.02 -14.34 -7.38
N LEU A 136 -1.21 -13.56 -6.30
CA LEU A 136 -0.20 -13.44 -5.24
C LEU A 136 0.06 -14.79 -4.55
N ARG A 137 -0.99 -15.51 -4.16
CA ARG A 137 -0.88 -16.85 -3.56
C ARG A 137 -0.24 -17.85 -4.52
N ALA A 138 -0.60 -17.83 -5.80
CA ALA A 138 0.01 -18.65 -6.83
C ALA A 138 1.52 -18.40 -6.96
N ALA A 139 1.93 -17.13 -6.98
CA ALA A 139 3.34 -16.74 -7.03
C ALA A 139 4.10 -17.20 -5.77
N GLN A 140 3.52 -17.03 -4.58
CA GLN A 140 4.11 -17.45 -3.31
C GLN A 140 4.25 -18.98 -3.19
N SER A 141 3.34 -19.75 -3.82
CA SER A 141 3.45 -21.20 -3.88
C SER A 141 4.40 -21.74 -4.96
N GLY A 142 5.11 -20.85 -5.66
CA GLY A 142 6.05 -21.23 -6.73
C GLY A 142 5.39 -21.58 -8.07
N HIS A 143 4.08 -21.30 -8.22
CA HIS A 143 3.30 -21.56 -9.44
C HIS A 143 2.70 -20.26 -9.99
N PRO A 144 3.51 -19.29 -10.44
CA PRO A 144 2.99 -18.02 -10.93
C PRO A 144 2.06 -18.25 -12.12
N MET A 145 0.92 -17.55 -12.12
CA MET A 145 -0.05 -17.64 -13.19
C MET A 145 0.52 -17.03 -14.48
N PRO A 146 0.34 -17.68 -15.63
CA PRO A 146 0.79 -17.12 -16.90
C PRO A 146 -0.08 -15.95 -17.37
N GLY A 147 0.52 -15.00 -18.08
CA GLY A 147 -0.18 -13.85 -18.66
C GLY A 147 -0.26 -12.66 -17.71
N GLY A 148 -1.16 -11.74 -18.01
CA GLY A 148 -1.29 -10.47 -17.33
C GLY A 148 -0.23 -9.44 -17.77
N ARG A 149 -0.64 -8.17 -17.76
CA ARG A 149 0.25 -7.05 -18.01
C ARG A 149 0.60 -6.40 -16.67
N PRO A 150 1.86 -6.47 -16.21
CA PRO A 150 2.25 -5.96 -14.89
C PRO A 150 1.95 -4.47 -14.67
N THR A 151 1.85 -3.69 -15.75
CA THR A 151 1.60 -2.24 -15.68
C THR A 151 0.13 -1.85 -15.66
N THR A 152 -0.81 -2.77 -15.86
CA THR A 152 -2.24 -2.43 -15.99
C THR A 152 -2.75 -1.59 -14.83
N GLY A 153 -2.49 -2.00 -13.59
CA GLY A 153 -2.91 -1.25 -12.40
C GLY A 153 -2.25 0.12 -12.28
N TYR A 154 -1.00 0.25 -12.71
CA TYR A 154 -0.31 1.54 -12.77
C TYR A 154 -0.91 2.45 -13.83
N ASP A 155 -1.15 1.92 -15.04
CA ASP A 155 -1.75 2.67 -16.15
C ASP A 155 -3.14 3.21 -15.75
N ASP A 156 -3.97 2.39 -15.08
CA ASP A 156 -5.27 2.79 -14.55
C ASP A 156 -5.16 3.94 -13.54
N VAL A 157 -4.23 3.86 -12.60
CA VAL A 157 -4.04 4.90 -11.58
C VAL A 157 -3.50 6.18 -12.20
N VAL A 158 -2.63 6.12 -13.22
CA VAL A 158 -2.19 7.30 -13.99
C VAL A 158 -3.38 7.96 -14.70
N ASP A 159 -4.26 7.18 -15.35
CA ASP A 159 -5.45 7.71 -16.02
C ASP A 159 -6.42 8.35 -15.00
N ALA A 160 -6.64 7.71 -13.83
CA ALA A 160 -7.46 8.26 -12.74
C ALA A 160 -6.87 9.56 -12.17
N TRP A 161 -5.56 9.59 -11.95
CA TRP A 161 -4.84 10.76 -11.45
C TRP A 161 -4.95 11.95 -12.43
N ASN A 162 -4.74 11.69 -13.71
CA ASN A 162 -4.86 12.73 -14.74
C ASN A 162 -6.28 13.27 -14.84
N TYR A 163 -7.29 12.38 -14.76
CA TYR A 163 -8.69 12.79 -14.72
C TYR A 163 -8.98 13.68 -13.51
N TYR A 164 -8.56 13.24 -12.32
CA TYR A 164 -8.71 13.99 -11.08
C TYR A 164 -8.07 15.38 -11.16
N LEU A 165 -6.84 15.47 -11.67
CA LEU A 165 -6.14 16.77 -11.81
C LEU A 165 -6.87 17.72 -12.76
N ALA A 166 -7.40 17.20 -13.87
CA ALA A 166 -8.06 17.98 -14.91
C ALA A 166 -9.46 18.46 -14.49
N HIS A 167 -10.21 17.63 -13.76
CA HIS A 167 -11.65 17.86 -13.55
C HIS A 167 -12.03 18.16 -12.09
N ASP A 168 -11.36 17.55 -11.12
CA ASP A 168 -11.81 17.53 -9.72
C ASP A 168 -10.95 18.34 -8.76
N ASN A 169 -9.62 18.37 -8.95
CA ASN A 169 -8.66 19.00 -8.03
C ASN A 169 -8.85 20.51 -7.89
N LYS A 170 -9.07 21.20 -8.98
CA LYS A 170 -9.30 22.67 -9.02
C LYS A 170 -8.26 23.49 -8.23
N GLY A 171 -6.99 23.06 -8.32
CA GLY A 171 -5.87 23.77 -7.69
C GLY A 171 -5.68 23.50 -6.20
N ARG A 172 -6.41 22.58 -5.60
CA ARG A 172 -6.30 22.22 -4.17
C ARG A 172 -5.03 21.42 -3.90
N GLY A 173 -4.51 21.53 -2.69
CA GLY A 173 -3.47 20.62 -2.20
C GLY A 173 -4.01 19.20 -2.03
N VAL A 174 -3.19 18.19 -2.32
CA VAL A 174 -3.59 16.77 -2.23
C VAL A 174 -2.59 15.97 -1.41
N VAL A 175 -3.11 15.08 -0.57
CA VAL A 175 -2.35 14.02 0.11
C VAL A 175 -2.57 12.72 -0.67
N LEU A 176 -1.47 12.09 -1.09
CA LEU A 176 -1.50 10.75 -1.68
C LEU A 176 -1.45 9.72 -0.57
N VAL A 177 -2.32 8.71 -0.62
CA VAL A 177 -2.38 7.66 0.39
C VAL A 177 -2.35 6.31 -0.29
N GLY A 178 -1.42 5.45 0.12
CA GLY A 178 -1.30 4.11 -0.43
C GLY A 178 -0.99 3.06 0.63
N HIS A 179 -1.37 1.82 0.37
CA HIS A 179 -0.98 0.68 1.17
C HIS A 179 -0.56 -0.49 0.27
N SER A 180 0.53 -1.18 0.64
CA SER A 180 1.03 -2.38 -0.05
C SER A 180 1.17 -2.15 -1.57
N GLN A 181 0.45 -2.91 -2.41
CA GLN A 181 0.44 -2.73 -3.87
C GLN A 181 0.12 -1.28 -4.25
N GLY A 182 -0.86 -0.65 -3.58
CA GLY A 182 -1.21 0.76 -3.81
C GLY A 182 -0.07 1.72 -3.50
N SER A 183 0.71 1.46 -2.45
CA SER A 183 1.95 2.22 -2.18
C SER A 183 2.98 2.03 -3.28
N GLY A 184 3.14 0.81 -3.79
CA GLY A 184 4.03 0.52 -4.92
C GLY A 184 3.63 1.26 -6.20
N VAL A 185 2.33 1.31 -6.49
CA VAL A 185 1.78 2.06 -7.63
C VAL A 185 1.99 3.57 -7.45
N LEU A 186 1.70 4.11 -6.26
CA LEU A 186 1.95 5.53 -5.97
C LEU A 186 3.44 5.87 -5.97
N THR A 187 4.31 4.97 -5.54
CA THR A 187 5.76 5.17 -5.64
C THR A 187 6.18 5.35 -7.10
N GLN A 188 5.63 4.55 -8.02
CA GLN A 188 5.89 4.73 -9.45
C GLN A 188 5.28 6.03 -9.98
N LEU A 189 4.06 6.37 -9.58
CA LEU A 189 3.38 7.61 -9.97
C LEU A 189 4.20 8.83 -9.52
N ILE A 190 4.65 8.86 -8.27
CA ILE A 190 5.46 9.97 -7.75
C ILE A 190 6.76 10.06 -8.53
N SER A 191 7.51 8.98 -8.67
CA SER A 191 8.81 8.98 -9.34
C SER A 191 8.74 9.36 -10.82
N LYS A 192 7.65 9.00 -11.53
CA LYS A 192 7.56 9.21 -12.98
C LYS A 192 6.76 10.45 -13.36
N GLU A 193 5.74 10.82 -12.56
CA GLU A 193 4.78 11.82 -12.96
C GLU A 193 4.75 13.05 -12.04
N ILE A 194 5.41 13.02 -10.87
CA ILE A 194 5.32 14.08 -9.85
C ILE A 194 6.68 14.66 -9.50
N ASP A 195 7.61 13.84 -9.04
CA ASP A 195 8.94 14.23 -8.53
C ASP A 195 9.70 15.09 -9.53
N GLY A 196 10.07 16.31 -9.12
CA GLY A 196 10.72 17.32 -9.98
C GLY A 196 9.83 17.95 -11.05
N LYS A 197 8.50 17.68 -11.06
CA LYS A 197 7.57 18.25 -12.04
C LYS A 197 6.68 19.34 -11.43
N PRO A 198 6.11 20.26 -12.22
CA PRO A 198 5.28 21.34 -11.70
C PRO A 198 4.09 20.89 -10.84
N VAL A 199 3.55 19.69 -11.07
CA VAL A 199 2.43 19.12 -10.30
C VAL A 199 2.83 18.76 -8.87
N GLU A 200 4.11 18.58 -8.58
CA GLU A 200 4.62 18.33 -7.22
C GLU A 200 4.16 19.38 -6.24
N LYS A 201 4.10 20.66 -6.67
CA LYS A 201 3.63 21.79 -5.85
C LYS A 201 2.21 21.63 -5.34
N LYS A 202 1.41 20.75 -5.93
CA LYS A 202 0.06 20.42 -5.46
C LYS A 202 0.06 19.29 -4.43
N VAL A 203 1.11 18.46 -4.37
CA VAL A 203 1.19 17.35 -3.45
C VAL A 203 1.67 17.83 -2.09
N ILE A 204 0.79 17.79 -1.09
CA ILE A 204 1.11 18.17 0.29
C ILE A 204 2.05 17.12 0.90
N SER A 205 1.66 15.85 0.81
CA SER A 205 2.47 14.73 1.28
C SER A 205 2.01 13.43 0.62
N ALA A 206 2.85 12.39 0.73
CA ALA A 206 2.48 11.02 0.38
C ALA A 206 2.62 10.12 1.60
N ILE A 207 1.56 9.37 1.95
CA ILE A 207 1.54 8.37 3.01
C ILE A 207 1.57 7.00 2.32
N LEU A 208 2.73 6.33 2.41
CA LEU A 208 3.04 5.08 1.72
C LEU A 208 3.27 3.98 2.74
N MET A 209 2.21 3.25 3.08
CA MET A 209 2.24 2.18 4.08
C MET A 209 2.57 0.83 3.44
N GLY A 210 3.29 -0.03 4.15
CA GLY A 210 3.63 -1.36 3.66
C GLY A 210 4.44 -1.32 2.36
N THR A 211 5.46 -0.48 2.31
CA THR A 211 6.34 -0.31 1.14
C THR A 211 7.81 -0.40 1.53
N ARG A 212 8.64 -0.64 0.54
CA ARG A 212 10.11 -0.61 0.65
C ARG A 212 10.71 0.55 -0.15
N LEU A 213 10.12 1.75 -0.06
CA LEU A 213 10.66 2.94 -0.71
C LEU A 213 12.17 3.06 -0.42
N PRO A 214 13.07 2.93 -1.42
CA PRO A 214 14.49 2.99 -1.18
C PRO A 214 14.95 4.44 -1.02
N ILE A 215 15.71 4.70 0.05
CA ILE A 215 16.42 5.96 0.28
C ILE A 215 17.92 5.67 0.42
N ASP A 216 18.76 6.61 0.02
CA ASP A 216 20.20 6.48 0.14
C ASP A 216 20.62 6.51 1.61
N LYS A 217 21.59 5.70 1.99
CA LYS A 217 22.09 5.67 3.38
C LYS A 217 22.55 7.07 3.82
N GLY A 218 22.05 7.51 4.97
CA GLY A 218 22.37 8.82 5.54
C GLY A 218 21.63 10.00 4.91
N LYS A 219 20.69 9.74 3.98
CA LYS A 219 19.83 10.76 3.38
C LYS A 219 18.36 10.50 3.66
N ASP A 220 17.52 11.46 3.33
CA ASP A 220 16.06 11.37 3.33
C ASP A 220 15.47 11.30 1.91
N THR A 221 16.33 11.24 0.89
CA THR A 221 16.03 11.07 -0.52
C THR A 221 16.70 9.82 -1.08
N GLY A 222 16.29 9.40 -2.28
CA GLY A 222 16.86 8.23 -2.95
C GLY A 222 16.13 7.98 -4.26
N LEU A 223 15.09 7.14 -4.26
CA LEU A 223 14.24 6.96 -5.45
C LEU A 223 13.55 8.28 -5.83
N PHE A 224 13.01 8.99 -4.84
CA PHE A 224 12.55 10.36 -5.03
C PHE A 224 13.71 11.32 -4.79
N LYS A 225 13.89 12.28 -5.67
CA LYS A 225 15.03 13.21 -5.63
C LYS A 225 14.67 14.54 -4.97
N ASP A 226 13.50 15.06 -5.31
CA ASP A 226 13.00 16.35 -4.83
C ASP A 226 11.87 16.19 -3.79
N PHE A 227 11.43 14.95 -3.53
CA PHE A 227 10.37 14.60 -2.58
C PHE A 227 10.93 13.77 -1.41
N PRO A 228 11.51 14.41 -0.36
CA PRO A 228 12.21 13.74 0.73
C PRO A 228 11.25 13.05 1.71
N LEU A 229 11.79 12.31 2.69
CA LEU A 229 11.00 11.88 3.85
C LEU A 229 10.61 13.06 4.73
N CYS A 230 9.38 13.02 5.28
CA CYS A 230 8.91 14.01 6.24
C CYS A 230 9.68 13.89 7.57
N LYS A 231 10.11 15.03 8.12
CA LYS A 231 10.83 15.14 9.41
C LYS A 231 10.06 15.97 10.45
N SER A 232 8.98 16.61 10.07
CA SER A 232 8.13 17.37 10.99
C SER A 232 6.68 17.43 10.49
N ALA A 233 5.74 17.67 11.41
CA ALA A 233 4.32 17.78 11.09
C ALA A 233 3.96 19.01 10.23
N SER A 234 4.81 20.02 10.19
CA SER A 234 4.61 21.22 9.37
C SER A 234 5.24 21.13 7.98
N GLN A 235 6.03 20.08 7.72
CA GLN A 235 6.67 19.90 6.42
C GLN A 235 5.67 19.43 5.37
N THR A 236 5.75 20.02 4.19
CA THR A 236 5.00 19.62 3.00
C THR A 236 5.95 19.15 1.91
N GLN A 237 5.42 18.58 0.83
CA GLN A 237 6.19 18.00 -0.28
C GLN A 237 7.17 16.93 0.20
N CYS A 238 6.67 16.00 1.02
CA CYS A 238 7.46 14.94 1.60
C CYS A 238 6.66 13.64 1.74
N ALA A 239 7.37 12.52 1.91
CA ALA A 239 6.79 11.20 2.06
C ALA A 239 6.84 10.72 3.53
N ILE A 240 5.76 10.10 3.98
CA ILE A 240 5.68 9.28 5.19
C ILE A 240 5.61 7.84 4.71
N ALA A 241 6.72 7.12 4.77
CA ALA A 241 6.82 5.77 4.24
C ALA A 241 7.36 4.81 5.30
N TYR A 242 6.74 3.65 5.45
CA TYR A 242 7.18 2.62 6.38
C TYR A 242 6.58 1.25 6.04
N SER A 243 7.25 0.20 6.47
CA SER A 243 6.67 -1.12 6.76
C SER A 243 6.67 -1.31 8.26
N SER A 244 5.71 -2.00 8.84
CA SER A 244 5.62 -2.22 10.28
C SER A 244 5.71 -3.68 10.65
N PHE A 245 6.39 -3.97 11.75
CA PHE A 245 6.49 -5.29 12.36
C PHE A 245 6.37 -5.14 13.88
N ARG A 246 5.83 -6.15 14.54
CA ARG A 246 5.86 -6.20 16.01
C ARG A 246 7.27 -6.49 16.49
N ASP A 247 7.62 -5.97 17.67
CA ASP A 247 8.88 -6.26 18.35
C ASP A 247 9.07 -7.76 18.64
N THR A 248 7.96 -8.47 18.87
CA THR A 248 7.91 -9.93 19.10
C THR A 248 7.90 -10.75 17.80
N ILE A 249 7.62 -10.13 16.66
CA ILE A 249 7.54 -10.76 15.33
C ILE A 249 8.31 -9.87 14.35
N PRO A 250 9.65 -9.85 14.41
CA PRO A 250 10.46 -9.04 13.50
C PRO A 250 10.39 -9.57 12.06
N PRO A 251 10.82 -8.78 11.06
CA PRO A 251 10.82 -9.23 9.67
C PRO A 251 11.64 -10.50 9.52
N PRO A 252 11.10 -11.56 8.84
CA PRO A 252 11.88 -12.75 8.52
C PRO A 252 13.01 -12.41 7.54
N GLU A 253 14.07 -13.21 7.51
CA GLU A 253 15.28 -12.96 6.73
C GLU A 253 15.02 -12.72 5.24
N ASN A 254 14.06 -13.44 4.67
CA ASN A 254 13.63 -13.35 3.27
C ASN A 254 12.55 -12.29 3.02
N SER A 255 12.14 -11.51 4.02
CA SER A 255 11.14 -10.46 3.85
C SER A 255 11.59 -9.42 2.83
N LEU A 256 10.67 -9.08 1.93
CA LEU A 256 10.83 -7.96 1.01
C LEU A 256 10.52 -6.61 1.66
N PHE A 257 9.80 -6.62 2.80
CA PHE A 257 9.44 -5.40 3.54
C PHE A 257 10.56 -5.03 4.51
N GLY A 258 10.80 -3.72 4.65
CA GLY A 258 11.87 -3.20 5.51
C GLY A 258 13.28 -3.36 4.94
N LYS A 259 13.46 -3.88 3.72
CA LYS A 259 14.75 -4.11 3.08
C LYS A 259 14.83 -3.37 1.74
N ALA A 260 15.92 -2.64 1.51
CA ALA A 260 16.16 -1.96 0.24
C ALA A 260 16.72 -2.93 -0.82
N PRO A 261 16.57 -2.60 -2.12
CA PRO A 261 17.06 -3.46 -3.21
C PRO A 261 18.58 -3.44 -3.38
N SER A 262 19.30 -2.52 -2.76
CA SER A 262 20.76 -2.40 -2.86
C SER A 262 21.44 -2.08 -1.53
N ASP A 263 22.72 -2.44 -1.41
CA ASP A 263 23.50 -2.22 -0.18
C ASP A 263 23.82 -0.74 0.10
N SER A 264 23.71 0.13 -0.91
CA SER A 264 23.89 1.58 -0.74
C SER A 264 22.64 2.28 -0.20
N GLN A 265 21.53 1.56 -0.06
CA GLN A 265 20.23 2.08 0.31
C GLN A 265 19.67 1.39 1.56
N ILE A 266 18.67 2.00 2.16
CA ILE A 266 17.79 1.41 3.18
C ILE A 266 16.34 1.59 2.76
N ALA A 267 15.45 0.77 3.31
CA ALA A 267 14.03 1.03 3.19
C ALA A 267 13.66 2.25 4.05
N ALA A 268 12.85 3.14 3.49
CA ALA A 268 12.36 4.32 4.20
C ALA A 268 11.57 3.91 5.45
N CYS A 269 11.81 4.62 6.56
CA CYS A 269 10.98 4.57 7.75
C CYS A 269 10.80 5.98 8.31
N ALA A 270 9.56 6.47 8.25
CA ALA A 270 9.14 7.70 8.92
C ALA A 270 8.00 7.32 9.87
N ASN A 271 8.22 7.44 11.19
CA ASN A 271 7.18 7.15 12.18
C ASN A 271 6.02 8.15 12.04
N PRO A 272 4.81 7.74 11.66
CA PRO A 272 3.70 8.66 11.40
C PRO A 272 3.26 9.44 12.64
N ALA A 273 3.54 8.93 13.83
CA ALA A 273 3.22 9.57 15.11
C ALA A 273 4.37 10.45 15.64
N ALA A 274 5.60 10.30 15.10
CA ALA A 274 6.78 11.08 15.47
C ALA A 274 7.70 11.29 14.26
N LEU A 275 7.33 12.20 13.35
CA LEU A 275 8.07 12.46 12.11
C LEU A 275 9.51 12.91 12.37
N GLY A 276 9.77 13.56 13.49
CA GLY A 276 11.12 13.90 13.96
C GLY A 276 11.93 12.74 14.52
N GLY A 277 11.36 11.53 14.55
CA GLY A 277 11.98 10.31 15.11
C GLY A 277 11.60 10.05 16.57
N GLY A 278 12.03 8.90 17.07
CA GLY A 278 11.79 8.42 18.43
C GLY A 278 10.55 7.56 18.58
N LYS A 279 10.43 6.98 19.79
CA LYS A 279 9.31 6.15 20.20
C LYS A 279 8.16 7.01 20.73
N THR A 280 6.94 6.72 20.30
CA THR A 280 5.76 7.44 20.74
C THR A 280 4.51 6.57 20.65
N ASP A 281 3.44 7.00 21.32
CA ASP A 281 2.15 6.33 21.27
C ASP A 281 1.55 6.38 19.84
N LEU A 282 0.97 5.26 19.43
CA LEU A 282 0.23 5.14 18.19
C LEU A 282 -1.27 5.29 18.45
N HIS A 283 -1.89 6.25 17.78
CA HIS A 283 -3.34 6.46 17.82
C HIS A 283 -4.03 5.61 16.74
N ALA A 284 -4.07 4.30 16.97
CA ALA A 284 -4.67 3.38 16.00
C ALA A 284 -6.20 3.34 16.15
N TYR A 285 -6.89 3.28 14.99
CA TYR A 285 -8.31 2.96 14.88
C TYR A 285 -8.39 1.58 14.22
N LEU A 286 -8.68 0.57 15.00
CA LEU A 286 -8.69 -0.82 14.61
C LEU A 286 -10.11 -1.24 14.22
N SER A 287 -10.26 -1.93 13.09
CA SER A 287 -11.57 -2.43 12.66
C SER A 287 -12.08 -3.46 13.63
N ASN A 288 -13.33 -3.28 14.08
CA ASN A 288 -14.01 -4.19 14.99
C ASN A 288 -14.91 -5.15 14.20
N GLY A 289 -14.43 -6.37 13.95
CA GLY A 289 -15.16 -7.42 13.26
C GLY A 289 -15.10 -7.42 11.72
N ALA A 290 -14.50 -6.43 11.08
CA ALA A 290 -14.27 -6.46 9.64
C ALA A 290 -12.88 -7.03 9.34
N GLN A 291 -12.82 -8.23 8.81
CA GLN A 291 -11.55 -8.84 8.37
C GLN A 291 -11.14 -8.20 7.04
N ILE A 292 -10.03 -7.48 7.05
CA ILE A 292 -9.37 -7.00 5.83
C ILE A 292 -8.45 -8.07 5.27
N THR A 293 -7.93 -8.94 6.14
CA THR A 293 -7.05 -10.06 5.82
C THR A 293 -7.61 -11.35 6.44
N ASN A 294 -7.07 -12.50 6.06
CA ASN A 294 -7.41 -13.82 6.62
C ASN A 294 -6.94 -14.03 8.08
N SER A 295 -6.39 -13.03 8.72
CA SER A 295 -6.10 -13.04 10.15
C SER A 295 -7.42 -13.04 10.93
N GLY A 296 -7.57 -13.93 11.89
CA GLY A 296 -8.81 -14.11 12.67
C GLY A 296 -9.35 -12.82 13.26
N ALA A 297 -10.66 -12.78 13.51
CA ALA A 297 -11.27 -11.68 14.25
C ALA A 297 -10.66 -11.62 15.66
N GLN A 298 -10.47 -10.40 16.16
CA GLN A 298 -10.13 -10.18 17.57
C GLN A 298 -11.14 -10.89 18.45
N SER A 299 -10.72 -11.77 19.33
CA SER A 299 -11.63 -12.55 20.19
C SER A 299 -12.37 -11.63 21.16
N THR A 300 -11.64 -10.76 21.84
CA THR A 300 -12.17 -9.72 22.74
C THR A 300 -11.22 -8.54 22.79
N TRP A 301 -11.71 -7.34 23.09
CA TRP A 301 -10.87 -6.15 23.30
C TRP A 301 -10.51 -5.94 24.76
N VAL A 302 -11.34 -6.45 25.66
CA VAL A 302 -11.15 -6.41 27.12
C VAL A 302 -11.45 -7.79 27.66
N LYS A 303 -10.62 -8.29 28.53
CA LYS A 303 -10.81 -9.59 29.20
C LYS A 303 -12.18 -9.62 29.87
N ASP A 304 -12.89 -10.72 29.70
CA ASP A 304 -14.20 -11.02 30.30
C ASP A 304 -15.32 -10.01 29.95
N LYS A 305 -15.14 -9.21 28.88
CA LYS A 305 -16.18 -8.30 28.38
C LYS A 305 -16.62 -8.64 26.95
N PRO A 306 -17.88 -8.37 26.59
CA PRO A 306 -18.32 -8.48 25.20
C PRO A 306 -17.62 -7.42 24.33
N ASN A 307 -17.44 -7.72 23.05
CA ASN A 307 -16.88 -6.74 22.11
C ASN A 307 -17.82 -5.53 21.94
N PRO A 308 -17.26 -4.32 21.80
CA PRO A 308 -18.04 -3.13 21.47
C PRO A 308 -18.85 -3.31 20.19
N LYS A 309 -19.94 -2.58 20.06
CA LYS A 309 -20.81 -2.61 18.86
C LYS A 309 -20.38 -1.62 17.78
N THR A 310 -19.50 -0.69 18.09
CA THR A 310 -18.99 0.30 17.12
C THR A 310 -18.13 -0.38 16.06
N PRO A 311 -18.10 0.15 14.81
CA PRO A 311 -17.30 -0.44 13.75
C PRO A 311 -15.79 -0.35 13.99
N PHE A 312 -15.34 0.53 14.89
CA PHE A 312 -13.93 0.67 15.24
C PHE A 312 -13.70 0.66 16.75
N VAL A 313 -12.47 0.28 17.12
CA VAL A 313 -11.95 0.36 18.49
C VAL A 313 -10.61 1.09 18.46
N SER A 314 -10.40 1.93 19.47
CA SER A 314 -9.10 2.57 19.74
C SER A 314 -8.65 2.24 21.15
N THR A 315 -7.35 1.98 21.31
CA THR A 315 -6.76 1.54 22.59
C THR A 315 -5.60 2.48 22.98
N PRO A 316 -5.87 3.73 23.38
CA PRO A 316 -4.82 4.72 23.69
C PRO A 316 -3.80 4.19 24.70
N GLY A 317 -2.50 4.43 24.42
CA GLY A 317 -1.41 4.00 25.28
C GLY A 317 -1.06 2.50 25.22
N LEU A 318 -1.87 1.66 24.51
CA LEU A 318 -1.55 0.24 24.34
C LEU A 318 -0.45 0.01 23.31
N LEU A 319 -0.39 0.80 22.26
CA LEU A 319 0.57 0.64 21.17
C LEU A 319 1.54 1.82 21.14
N THR A 320 2.84 1.51 21.05
CA THR A 320 3.88 2.48 20.72
C THR A 320 4.66 2.04 19.49
N GLY A 321 5.29 2.98 18.80
CA GLY A 321 6.09 2.68 17.63
C GLY A 321 7.32 3.56 17.51
N GLU A 322 8.38 2.99 16.94
CA GLU A 322 9.58 3.72 16.55
C GLU A 322 10.21 3.13 15.28
N CYS A 323 10.85 3.97 14.47
CA CYS A 323 11.64 3.49 13.35
C CYS A 323 12.97 2.93 13.84
N VAL A 324 13.23 1.68 13.48
CA VAL A 324 14.47 0.97 13.86
C VAL A 324 15.23 0.49 12.63
N GLN A 325 16.54 0.31 12.80
CA GLN A 325 17.40 -0.39 11.86
C GLN A 325 18.04 -1.58 12.57
N LYS A 326 17.58 -2.80 12.25
CA LYS A 326 18.03 -4.04 12.89
C LYS A 326 18.24 -5.13 11.83
N ASN A 327 19.34 -5.87 11.92
CA ASN A 327 19.62 -7.03 11.05
C ASN A 327 19.49 -6.76 9.53
N GLY A 328 19.86 -5.55 9.09
CA GLY A 328 19.76 -5.16 7.67
C GLY A 328 18.36 -4.70 7.24
N PHE A 329 17.40 -4.63 8.17
CA PHE A 329 16.07 -4.09 7.93
C PHE A 329 15.90 -2.71 8.56
N SER A 330 15.04 -1.87 7.93
CA SER A 330 14.59 -0.58 8.44
C SER A 330 13.06 -0.57 8.41
N TYR A 331 12.42 -0.44 9.57
CA TYR A 331 10.97 -0.58 9.71
C TYR A 331 10.43 0.14 10.95
N LEU A 332 9.13 0.36 10.98
CA LEU A 332 8.40 0.81 12.17
C LEU A 332 8.18 -0.39 13.09
N GLU A 333 8.92 -0.44 14.18
CA GLU A 333 8.76 -1.46 15.22
C GLU A 333 7.59 -1.06 16.12
N VAL A 334 6.59 -1.93 16.22
CA VAL A 334 5.38 -1.71 17.01
C VAL A 334 5.46 -2.57 18.28
N HIS A 335 5.29 -1.92 19.43
CA HIS A 335 5.24 -2.58 20.73
C HIS A 335 3.82 -2.57 21.27
N VAL A 336 3.42 -3.67 21.87
CA VAL A 336 2.20 -3.74 22.70
C VAL A 336 2.62 -3.54 24.15
N ASN A 337 2.20 -2.43 24.74
CA ASN A 337 2.57 -2.05 26.11
C ASN A 337 1.64 -2.76 27.12
N ALA A 338 1.60 -4.09 27.07
CA ALA A 338 0.82 -4.90 27.99
C ALA A 338 1.45 -4.92 29.36
N VAL A 339 0.64 -4.71 30.39
CA VAL A 339 1.03 -4.89 31.80
C VAL A 339 -0.01 -5.77 32.49
N PRO A 340 0.32 -6.57 33.51
CA PRO A 340 -0.60 -7.52 34.14
C PRO A 340 -1.91 -6.91 34.67
N ALA A 341 -1.90 -5.63 35.01
CA ALA A 341 -3.08 -4.90 35.48
C ALA A 341 -3.96 -4.34 34.36
N ASP A 342 -3.47 -4.28 33.11
CA ASP A 342 -4.24 -3.80 31.96
C ASP A 342 -5.16 -4.92 31.48
N PRO A 343 -6.49 -4.75 31.54
CA PRO A 343 -7.44 -5.79 31.14
C PRO A 343 -7.63 -5.86 29.62
N ARG A 344 -7.02 -4.95 28.85
CA ARG A 344 -7.11 -4.97 27.39
C ARG A 344 -6.32 -6.15 26.83
N THR A 345 -6.80 -6.67 25.70
CA THR A 345 -6.05 -7.73 25.04
C THR A 345 -4.70 -7.19 24.52
N ASP A 346 -3.67 -7.97 24.69
CA ASP A 346 -2.32 -7.75 24.13
C ASP A 346 -2.09 -8.54 22.83
N ASP A 347 -3.07 -9.34 22.44
CA ASP A 347 -3.07 -10.07 21.16
C ASP A 347 -3.92 -9.31 20.13
N ILE A 348 -3.28 -8.38 19.43
CA ILE A 348 -3.91 -7.60 18.36
C ILE A 348 -3.94 -8.44 17.08
N ALA A 349 -5.14 -8.83 16.67
CA ALA A 349 -5.33 -9.56 15.42
C ALA A 349 -4.87 -8.73 14.20
N GLY A 350 -4.28 -9.38 13.20
CA GLY A 350 -3.85 -8.75 11.96
C GLY A 350 -2.37 -8.79 11.66
N ASP A 351 -1.58 -9.47 12.50
CA ASP A 351 -0.18 -9.72 12.17
C ASP A 351 -0.09 -10.61 10.92
N VAL A 352 0.42 -10.04 9.84
CA VAL A 352 0.71 -10.77 8.61
C VAL A 352 2.22 -10.87 8.48
N VAL A 353 2.75 -12.05 8.77
CA VAL A 353 4.15 -12.38 8.49
C VAL A 353 4.21 -12.97 7.11
N GLN A 354 4.73 -12.21 6.16
CA GLN A 354 5.05 -12.72 4.83
C GLN A 354 6.54 -13.05 4.78
N GLY A 355 6.79 -14.35 4.76
CA GLY A 355 8.10 -14.92 4.53
C GLY A 355 8.42 -15.07 3.05
#